data_bba056363f985a65bf2d37e2d1999f0c
#
_entry.id   bba056363f985a65bf2d37e2d1999f0c
#
_cell.length_a   1.000
_cell.length_b   1.000
_cell.length_c   1.000
_cell.angle_alpha   90.00
_cell.angle_beta   90.00
_cell.angle_gamma   90.00
#
_symmetry.space_group_name_H-M   'P 1'
#
loop_
_entity.id
_entity.type
_entity.pdbx_description
1 polymer ?
#
loop_
_entity_poly.entity_id
_entity_poly.type
_entity_poly.pdbx_seq_one_letter_code
_entity_poly.pdbx_strand_id
1 'polypeptide(L)'
;MTPATTFAGRTVALFGLGGSGLATALALSAGGARVVACDDSAEAMANAEAQGIETADLRTADWSRFAALILSPGVPLTHPEPHWSARLAKAAGVEIIGDIELF
;
A
#
# COMPACT_ATOMS: atom_id res chain seq x y z
N MET A 1 6.20 -11.54 -13.69
CA MET A 1 5.91 -10.23 -13.09
C MET A 1 7.14 -9.33 -13.20
N THR A 2 6.95 -8.12 -13.68
CA THR A 2 8.03 -7.15 -13.76
C THR A 2 8.14 -6.41 -12.44
N PRO A 3 9.30 -6.39 -11.77
CA PRO A 3 9.44 -5.64 -10.52
C PRO A 3 9.26 -4.14 -10.74
N ALA A 4 8.60 -3.48 -9.80
CA ALA A 4 8.46 -2.02 -9.81
C ALA A 4 9.59 -1.41 -8.98
N THR A 5 10.45 -0.63 -9.62
CA THR A 5 11.65 -0.10 -8.98
C THR A 5 11.56 1.38 -8.58
N THR A 6 10.43 2.03 -8.85
CA THR A 6 10.21 3.45 -8.55
C THR A 6 10.53 3.80 -7.09
N PHE A 7 10.24 2.91 -6.17
CA PHE A 7 10.45 3.13 -4.74
C PHE A 7 11.56 2.25 -4.15
N ALA A 8 12.48 1.78 -4.97
CA ALA A 8 13.61 0.98 -4.48
C ALA A 8 14.36 1.72 -3.37
N GLY A 9 14.61 1.02 -2.26
CA GLY A 9 15.26 1.60 -1.08
C GLY A 9 14.38 2.49 -0.22
N ARG A 10 13.09 2.62 -0.55
CA ARG A 10 12.14 3.46 0.20
C ARG A 10 11.02 2.61 0.81
N THR A 11 10.37 3.16 1.84
CA THR A 11 9.25 2.50 2.49
C THR A 11 7.94 3.11 1.97
N VAL A 12 7.00 2.26 1.58
CA VAL A 12 5.68 2.69 1.13
C VAL A 12 4.59 1.97 1.90
N ALA A 13 3.46 2.65 2.08
CA ALA A 13 2.25 2.04 2.63
C ALA A 13 1.39 1.55 1.46
N LEU A 14 0.68 0.44 1.66
CA LEU A 14 -0.26 -0.08 0.66
C LEU A 14 -1.54 -0.48 1.36
N PHE A 15 -2.67 -0.02 0.87
CA PHE A 15 -3.97 -0.46 1.38
C PHE A 15 -4.75 -1.19 0.29
N GLY A 16 -5.32 -2.34 0.66
CA GLY A 16 -6.10 -3.18 -0.23
C GLY A 16 -5.27 -4.35 -0.77
N LEU A 17 -5.45 -5.52 -0.18
CA LEU A 17 -4.65 -6.71 -0.50
C LEU A 17 -5.41 -7.74 -1.35
N GLY A 18 -6.64 -7.42 -1.77
CA GLY A 18 -7.38 -8.28 -2.67
C GLY A 18 -6.77 -8.24 -4.07
N GLY A 19 -6.69 -9.39 -4.70
CA GLY A 19 -6.28 -9.47 -6.11
C GLY A 19 -5.04 -8.66 -6.49
N SER A 20 -5.24 -7.55 -7.18
CA SER A 20 -4.14 -6.73 -7.71
C SER A 20 -3.30 -6.05 -6.62
N GLY A 21 -3.88 -5.77 -5.46
CA GLY A 21 -3.13 -5.13 -4.36
C GLY A 21 -1.98 -6.00 -3.88
N LEU A 22 -2.23 -7.29 -3.70
CA LEU A 22 -1.16 -8.22 -3.31
C LEU A 22 -0.10 -8.33 -4.40
N ALA A 23 -0.51 -8.43 -5.66
CA ALA A 23 0.42 -8.49 -6.78
C ALA A 23 1.29 -7.23 -6.84
N THR A 24 0.71 -6.06 -6.60
CA THR A 24 1.44 -4.80 -6.54
C THR A 24 2.45 -4.78 -5.39
N ALA A 25 2.04 -5.25 -4.20
CA ALA A 25 2.93 -5.34 -3.05
C ALA A 25 4.14 -6.23 -3.35
N LEU A 26 3.90 -7.39 -3.98
CA LEU A 26 4.97 -8.30 -4.35
C LEU A 26 5.92 -7.69 -5.38
N ALA A 27 5.37 -6.98 -6.38
CA ALA A 27 6.18 -6.31 -7.40
C ALA A 27 7.06 -5.22 -6.81
N LEU A 28 6.50 -4.40 -5.91
CA LEU A 28 7.27 -3.34 -5.23
C LEU A 28 8.37 -3.94 -4.35
N SER A 29 8.06 -4.98 -3.61
CA SER A 29 9.02 -5.66 -2.76
C SER A 29 10.16 -6.28 -3.60
N ALA A 30 9.81 -6.92 -4.70
CA ALA A 30 10.80 -7.48 -5.63
C ALA A 30 11.68 -6.39 -6.25
N GLY A 31 11.13 -5.19 -6.41
CA GLY A 31 11.86 -4.02 -6.92
C GLY A 31 12.72 -3.30 -5.88
N GLY A 32 12.77 -3.79 -4.64
CA GLY A 32 13.62 -3.25 -3.59
C GLY A 32 12.95 -2.29 -2.61
N ALA A 33 11.64 -2.08 -2.71
CA ALA A 33 10.92 -1.24 -1.76
C ALA A 33 10.56 -2.04 -0.50
N ARG A 34 10.47 -1.36 0.64
CA ARG A 34 9.86 -1.94 1.82
C ARG A 34 8.37 -1.59 1.79
N VAL A 35 7.53 -2.60 1.72
CA VAL A 35 6.07 -2.41 1.66
C VAL A 35 5.46 -2.76 3.02
N VAL A 36 4.67 -1.83 3.57
CA VAL A 36 3.87 -2.08 4.76
C VAL A 36 2.41 -2.07 4.31
N ALA A 37 1.81 -3.25 4.30
CA ALA A 37 0.48 -3.44 3.73
C ALA A 37 -0.60 -3.54 4.81
N CYS A 38 -1.81 -3.16 4.45
CA CYS A 38 -2.97 -3.24 5.32
C CYS A 38 -4.21 -3.59 4.51
N ASP A 39 -5.14 -4.26 5.15
CA ASP A 39 -6.46 -4.54 4.60
C ASP A 39 -7.44 -4.68 5.76
N ASP A 40 -8.73 -4.46 5.50
CA ASP A 40 -9.76 -4.68 6.51
C ASP A 40 -9.99 -6.17 6.78
N SER A 41 -9.54 -7.04 5.87
CA SER A 41 -9.65 -8.50 6.01
C SER A 41 -8.41 -9.06 6.70
N ALA A 42 -8.58 -9.67 7.86
CA ALA A 42 -7.50 -10.34 8.56
C ALA A 42 -6.94 -11.52 7.73
N GLU A 43 -7.80 -12.18 6.97
CA GLU A 43 -7.38 -13.28 6.09
C GLU A 43 -6.47 -12.78 4.99
N ALA A 44 -6.79 -11.64 4.37
CA ALA A 44 -5.97 -11.05 3.34
C ALA A 44 -4.59 -10.63 3.90
N MET A 45 -4.57 -10.09 5.10
CA MET A 45 -3.32 -9.72 5.76
C MET A 45 -2.46 -10.95 6.06
N ALA A 46 -3.07 -12.03 6.58
CA ALA A 46 -2.35 -13.26 6.87
C ALA A 46 -1.78 -13.89 5.59
N ASN A 47 -2.52 -13.83 4.49
CA ASN A 47 -2.06 -14.34 3.20
C ASN A 47 -0.84 -13.54 2.69
N ALA A 48 -0.87 -12.23 2.85
CA ALA A 48 0.26 -11.38 2.46
C ALA A 48 1.51 -11.69 3.30
N GLU A 49 1.34 -11.86 4.60
CA GLU A 49 2.43 -12.23 5.49
C GLU A 49 3.04 -13.58 5.12
N ALA A 50 2.20 -14.54 4.73
CA ALA A 50 2.67 -15.84 4.29
C ALA A 50 3.53 -15.75 3.02
N GLN A 51 3.39 -14.68 2.26
CA GLN A 51 4.17 -14.43 1.05
C GLN A 51 5.32 -13.45 1.28
N GLY A 52 5.61 -13.11 2.54
CA GLY A 52 6.76 -12.29 2.89
C GLY A 52 6.52 -10.79 2.88
N ILE A 53 5.26 -10.35 2.81
CA ILE A 53 4.93 -8.93 2.87
C ILE A 53 4.67 -8.53 4.32
N GLU A 54 5.31 -7.46 4.78
CA GLU A 54 5.06 -6.91 6.10
C GLU A 54 3.66 -6.28 6.15
N THR A 55 2.91 -6.54 7.22
CA THR A 55 1.60 -5.97 7.44
C THR A 55 1.54 -5.18 8.74
N ALA A 56 0.70 -4.17 8.79
CA ALA A 56 0.50 -3.37 9.99
C ALA A 56 -0.85 -2.65 9.93
N ASP A 57 -1.34 -2.19 11.08
CA ASP A 57 -2.51 -1.33 11.11
C ASP A 57 -2.08 0.09 10.74
N LEU A 58 -2.43 0.54 9.54
CA LEU A 58 -2.04 1.86 9.06
C LEU A 58 -2.72 3.01 9.83
N ARG A 59 -3.74 2.72 10.65
CA ARG A 59 -4.36 3.75 11.50
C ARG A 59 -3.41 4.22 12.59
N THR A 60 -2.50 3.35 13.02
CA THR A 60 -1.55 3.62 14.10
C THR A 60 -0.11 3.73 13.62
N ALA A 61 0.13 3.61 12.32
CA ALA A 61 1.47 3.67 11.74
C ALA A 61 2.03 5.09 11.76
N ASP A 62 3.35 5.18 11.76
CA ASP A 62 4.04 6.46 11.63
C ASP A 62 4.12 6.83 10.14
N TRP A 63 3.22 7.71 9.70
CA TRP A 63 3.12 8.11 8.30
C TRP A 63 4.33 8.90 7.80
N SER A 64 5.11 9.48 8.69
CA SER A 64 6.32 10.20 8.28
C SER A 64 7.37 9.30 7.65
N ARG A 65 7.26 7.99 7.85
CA ARG A 65 8.17 6.99 7.27
C ARG A 65 7.87 6.65 5.81
N PHE A 66 6.66 6.96 5.35
CA PHE A 66 6.21 6.50 4.03
C PHE A 66 6.52 7.52 2.94
N ALA A 67 7.09 7.02 1.84
CA ALA A 67 7.31 7.82 0.64
C ALA A 67 6.01 8.02 -0.14
N ALA A 68 5.08 7.06 -0.06
CA ALA A 68 3.80 7.11 -0.75
C ALA A 68 2.81 6.15 -0.12
N LEU A 69 1.53 6.38 -0.40
CA LEU A 69 0.46 5.42 -0.13
C LEU A 69 -0.01 4.86 -1.47
N ILE A 70 0.03 3.55 -1.62
CA ILE A 70 -0.46 2.86 -2.80
C ILE A 70 -1.85 2.33 -2.50
N LEU A 71 -2.83 2.69 -3.32
CA LEU A 71 -4.21 2.25 -3.16
C LEU A 71 -4.61 1.29 -4.28
N SER A 72 -5.24 0.19 -3.87
CA SER A 72 -5.88 -0.74 -4.79
C SER A 72 -7.06 -0.07 -5.52
N PRO A 73 -7.39 -0.45 -6.76
CA PRO A 73 -8.46 0.20 -7.52
C PRO A 73 -9.84 0.22 -6.84
N GLY A 74 -10.11 -0.75 -5.97
CA GLY A 74 -11.39 -0.81 -5.27
C GLY A 74 -11.50 0.12 -4.06
N VAL A 75 -10.44 0.82 -3.69
CA VAL A 75 -10.44 1.70 -2.52
C VAL A 75 -10.84 3.12 -2.93
N PRO A 76 -11.91 3.70 -2.33
CA PRO A 76 -12.35 5.03 -2.74
C PRO A 76 -11.38 6.14 -2.33
N LEU A 77 -11.06 7.02 -3.28
CA LEU A 77 -10.23 8.20 -3.05
C LEU A 77 -11.06 9.43 -2.67
N THR A 78 -12.22 9.61 -3.30
CA THR A 78 -12.97 10.86 -3.19
C THR A 78 -14.46 10.71 -2.98
N HIS A 79 -15.08 9.58 -3.35
CA HIS A 79 -16.54 9.48 -3.35
C HIS A 79 -17.03 8.16 -2.71
N PRO A 80 -18.02 8.24 -1.79
CA PRO A 80 -18.69 9.43 -1.27
C PRO A 80 -17.77 10.30 -0.40
N GLU A 81 -16.76 9.68 0.20
CA GLU A 81 -15.70 10.36 0.92
C GLU A 81 -14.40 9.57 0.78
N PRO A 82 -13.24 10.19 0.97
CA PRO A 82 -11.96 9.49 0.88
C PRO A 82 -11.86 8.38 1.93
N HIS A 83 -11.23 7.28 1.56
CA HIS A 83 -10.90 6.23 2.52
C HIS A 83 -10.02 6.81 3.64
N TRP A 84 -10.11 6.28 4.85
CA TRP A 84 -9.35 6.79 6.00
C TRP A 84 -7.84 6.80 5.73
N SER A 85 -7.30 5.83 4.97
CA SER A 85 -5.88 5.80 4.64
C SER A 85 -5.47 6.99 3.79
N ALA A 86 -6.31 7.41 2.84
CA ALA A 86 -6.06 8.58 2.03
C ALA A 86 -6.06 9.85 2.88
N ARG A 87 -6.94 9.95 3.87
CA ARG A 87 -6.97 11.08 4.79
C ARG A 87 -5.69 11.18 5.61
N LEU A 88 -5.22 10.04 6.12
CA LEU A 88 -3.99 10.00 6.91
C LEU A 88 -2.77 10.37 6.07
N ALA A 89 -2.68 9.86 4.86
CA ALA A 89 -1.61 10.18 3.93
C ALA A 89 -1.59 11.68 3.62
N LYS A 90 -2.75 12.23 3.32
CA LYS A 90 -2.89 13.65 2.99
C LYS A 90 -2.48 14.54 4.16
N ALA A 91 -2.91 14.19 5.37
CA ALA A 91 -2.56 14.92 6.58
C ALA A 91 -1.05 14.89 6.86
N ALA A 92 -0.37 13.82 6.47
CA ALA A 92 1.07 13.65 6.65
C ALA A 92 1.89 14.19 5.48
N GLY A 93 1.24 14.67 4.42
CA GLY A 93 1.94 15.14 3.22
C GLY A 93 2.48 14.01 2.36
N VAL A 94 1.92 12.81 2.48
CA VAL A 94 2.37 11.63 1.74
C VAL A 94 1.63 11.53 0.42
N GLU A 95 2.35 11.30 -0.67
CA GLU A 95 1.78 11.14 -2.01
C GLU A 95 0.87 9.92 -2.07
N ILE A 96 -0.27 10.03 -2.75
CA ILE A 96 -1.21 8.93 -2.95
C ILE A 96 -1.18 8.51 -4.40
N ILE A 97 -0.94 7.22 -4.64
CA ILE A 97 -0.83 6.66 -5.99
C ILE A 97 -1.76 5.47 -6.12
N GLY A 98 -2.56 5.44 -7.18
CA GLY A 98 -3.32 4.24 -7.53
C GLY A 98 -2.38 3.17 -8.08
N ASP A 99 -2.63 1.89 -7.82
CA ASP A 99 -1.70 0.84 -8.24
C ASP A 99 -1.57 0.72 -9.76
N ILE A 100 -2.58 1.12 -10.51
CA ILE A 100 -2.52 1.15 -11.99
C ILE A 100 -1.48 2.14 -12.49
N GLU A 101 -1.23 3.20 -11.75
CA GLU A 101 -0.31 4.28 -12.16
C GLU A 101 1.16 3.90 -12.00
N LEU A 102 1.45 2.78 -11.34
CA LEU A 102 2.82 2.33 -11.11
C LEU A 102 3.44 1.62 -12.31
N PHE A 103 2.62 1.15 -13.23
CA PHE A 103 3.06 0.26 -14.32
C PHE A 103 2.69 0.77 -15.69
#